data_7ac76b33dc75c5f4be294d2b97f2ad3d
#
_entry.id   7ac76b33dc75c5f4be294d2b97f2ad3d
#
_cell.length_a   1.000
_cell.length_b   1.000
_cell.length_c   1.000
_cell.angle_alpha   90.00
_cell.angle_beta   90.00
_cell.angle_gamma   90.00
#
_symmetry.space_group_name_H-M   'P 1'
#
loop_
_entity.id
_entity.type
_entity.pdbx_description
1 polymer ?
#
loop_
_entity_poly.entity_id
_entity_poly.type
_entity_poly.pdbx_seq_one_letter_code
_entity_poly.pdbx_strand_id
1 'polypeptide(L)'
;MLFRSKEYALVGLDNGTAFIDISDPVNIVYLGKLPTHTSPSIWRDIKVYNNYAFIVSEAGGHGMQVFDLTRLRNVANPPQTFTEDAHYGQFGNAHNIVINEETGFAYAVGTSTFNGGAHFVNISNPLNPTAAGGYSGSGYTHDAQVIVYDGPDPDYQGQEIYFGSNENEVVIVNVTNKNNPQLIATINYGSVDYTHQSWLTEDRSFLLIGDELDENAFGFNTRTIVANVSDLDNPFYFFQYFGNIASIDHNGYVKGNRYYLANYSGGMRVIDISNIANQQMTEIGYFDTFPANDNVNFNGTWNVYPYFASGNIVISGEGGFTLVKSENFGLEDQSIQAFSMSPNPARDFVVLRSAQSPIYSVVAHNLLGQEVLNVNHFDQQERSEEH
;
A
#
# COMPACT_ATOMS: atom_id res chain seq x y z
N MET A 1 27.34 10.77 -14.33
CA MET A 1 26.80 11.41 -13.12
C MET A 1 25.38 10.84 -12.94
N LEU A 2 25.22 9.88 -12.03
CA LEU A 2 23.89 9.35 -11.72
C LEU A 2 23.22 10.38 -10.80
N PHE A 3 22.25 11.12 -11.33
CA PHE A 3 21.32 11.85 -10.47
C PHE A 3 20.51 10.80 -9.69
N ARG A 4 20.76 10.64 -8.39
CA ARG A 4 19.85 9.93 -7.51
C ARG A 4 18.52 10.69 -7.58
N SER A 5 17.51 10.07 -8.16
CA SER A 5 16.14 10.57 -8.06
C SER A 5 15.77 10.64 -6.58
N LYS A 6 15.31 11.78 -6.12
CA LYS A 6 14.82 11.91 -4.75
C LYS A 6 13.47 11.20 -4.62
N GLU A 7 13.31 10.45 -3.55
CA GLU A 7 12.05 9.81 -3.18
C GLU A 7 11.53 10.40 -1.87
N TYR A 8 10.24 10.63 -1.82
CA TYR A 8 9.57 11.20 -0.66
C TYR A 8 8.42 10.30 -0.22
N ALA A 9 8.35 10.00 1.07
CA ALA A 9 7.16 9.43 1.68
C ALA A 9 6.24 10.55 2.18
N LEU A 10 4.97 10.44 1.83
CA LEU A 10 3.89 11.29 2.29
C LEU A 10 3.04 10.47 3.26
N VAL A 11 2.96 10.90 4.51
CA VAL A 11 2.31 10.13 5.57
C VAL A 11 1.18 10.96 6.18
N GLY A 12 -0.04 10.41 6.15
CA GLY A 12 -1.20 11.00 6.82
C GLY A 12 -1.01 10.98 8.34
N LEU A 13 -1.27 12.12 8.97
CA LEU A 13 -1.37 12.27 10.41
C LEU A 13 -2.79 12.72 10.75
N ASP A 14 -3.19 12.62 12.01
CA ASP A 14 -4.48 13.15 12.47
C ASP A 14 -4.63 14.65 12.16
N ASN A 15 -3.55 15.41 12.28
CA ASN A 15 -3.53 16.86 12.20
C ASN A 15 -2.77 17.41 10.97
N GLY A 16 -2.59 16.60 9.93
CA GLY A 16 -1.96 17.04 8.68
C GLY A 16 -1.26 15.93 7.91
N THR A 17 -0.36 16.29 7.03
CA THR A 17 0.44 15.37 6.21
C THR A 17 1.93 15.63 6.45
N ALA A 18 2.66 14.59 6.83
CA ALA A 18 4.10 14.61 6.97
C ALA A 18 4.81 14.36 5.65
N PHE A 19 5.92 15.06 5.40
CA PHE A 19 6.79 14.86 4.24
C PHE A 19 8.17 14.38 4.71
N ILE A 20 8.63 13.26 4.19
CA ILE A 20 9.87 12.61 4.60
C ILE A 20 10.72 12.32 3.37
N ASP A 21 11.95 12.81 3.30
CA ASP A 21 12.92 12.42 2.26
C ASP A 21 13.49 11.04 2.65
N ILE A 22 13.22 10.06 1.81
CA ILE A 22 13.63 8.65 1.96
C ILE A 22 14.66 8.26 0.92
N SER A 23 15.27 9.22 0.23
CA SER A 23 16.28 8.97 -0.82
C SER A 23 17.52 8.26 -0.28
N ASP A 24 17.84 8.48 0.99
CA ASP A 24 18.77 7.65 1.77
C ASP A 24 17.95 6.90 2.84
N PRO A 25 17.69 5.59 2.64
CA PRO A 25 16.79 4.85 3.53
C PRO A 25 17.35 4.64 4.95
N VAL A 26 18.65 4.85 5.15
CA VAL A 26 19.32 4.74 6.46
C VAL A 26 19.32 6.09 7.19
N ASN A 27 19.35 7.20 6.44
CA ASN A 27 19.37 8.56 6.98
C ASN A 27 18.17 9.36 6.44
N ILE A 28 16.97 8.92 6.79
CA ILE A 28 15.72 9.59 6.40
C ILE A 28 15.64 10.99 7.03
N VAL A 29 15.05 11.95 6.31
CA VAL A 29 14.93 13.33 6.79
C VAL A 29 13.46 13.74 6.84
N TYR A 30 12.97 14.04 8.03
CA TYR A 30 11.67 14.67 8.18
C TYR A 30 11.73 16.12 7.69
N LEU A 31 11.08 16.40 6.56
CA LEU A 31 11.12 17.72 5.90
C LEU A 31 10.13 18.69 6.51
N GLY A 32 9.04 18.20 7.07
CA GLY A 32 8.02 19.03 7.70
C GLY A 32 6.61 18.54 7.46
N LYS A 33 5.64 19.37 7.78
CA LYS A 33 4.22 19.05 7.78
C LYS A 33 3.39 20.12 7.09
N LEU A 34 2.40 19.67 6.27
CA LEU A 34 1.25 20.46 5.87
C LEU A 34 0.14 20.25 6.92
N PRO A 35 -0.26 21.26 7.69
CA PRO A 35 -1.39 21.13 8.62
C PRO A 35 -2.70 20.78 7.90
N THR A 36 -3.60 20.12 8.61
CA THR A 36 -4.96 19.85 8.12
C THR A 36 -5.71 21.15 7.81
N HIS A 37 -6.55 21.15 6.78
CA HIS A 37 -7.31 22.33 6.39
C HIS A 37 -8.33 22.76 7.47
N THR A 38 -8.94 21.78 8.13
CA THR A 38 -9.91 22.01 9.21
C THR A 38 -9.49 21.27 10.49
N SER A 39 -10.41 20.58 11.15
CA SER A 39 -10.14 19.83 12.39
C SER A 39 -9.30 18.57 12.16
N PRO A 40 -8.61 18.06 13.18
CA PRO A 40 -7.96 16.76 13.12
C PRO A 40 -8.93 15.61 12.80
N SER A 41 -8.45 14.60 12.08
CA SER A 41 -9.10 13.33 11.82
C SER A 41 -8.05 12.27 11.55
N ILE A 42 -8.21 11.07 12.10
CA ILE A 42 -7.31 9.95 11.85
C ILE A 42 -7.49 9.39 10.43
N TRP A 43 -8.63 9.59 9.80
CA TRP A 43 -8.92 9.16 8.42
C TRP A 43 -8.49 10.24 7.43
N ARG A 44 -7.44 9.93 6.67
CA ARG A 44 -6.83 10.81 5.69
C ARG A 44 -6.19 10.00 4.59
N ASP A 45 -6.46 10.34 3.33
CA ASP A 45 -5.83 9.69 2.19
C ASP A 45 -5.08 10.70 1.30
N ILE A 46 -4.05 10.21 0.61
CA ILE A 46 -3.11 11.02 -0.16
C ILE A 46 -2.79 10.30 -1.47
N LYS A 47 -3.00 10.99 -2.59
CA LYS A 47 -2.54 10.52 -3.91
C LYS A 47 -1.71 11.62 -4.59
N VAL A 48 -0.90 11.21 -5.54
CA VAL A 48 0.03 12.10 -6.26
C VAL A 48 -0.29 12.11 -7.75
N TYR A 49 -0.29 13.29 -8.35
CA TYR A 49 -0.39 13.48 -9.78
C TYR A 49 0.42 14.69 -10.20
N ASN A 50 1.24 14.56 -11.26
CA ASN A 50 1.97 15.65 -11.92
C ASN A 50 2.78 16.54 -10.95
N ASN A 51 3.52 15.93 -10.01
CA ASN A 51 4.28 16.58 -8.92
C ASN A 51 3.43 17.31 -7.86
N TYR A 52 2.15 17.04 -7.76
CA TYR A 52 1.29 17.56 -6.70
C TYR A 52 0.74 16.42 -5.84
N ALA A 53 0.64 16.66 -4.55
CA ALA A 53 -0.12 15.81 -3.65
C ALA A 53 -1.55 16.34 -3.52
N PHE A 54 -2.52 15.44 -3.57
CA PHE A 54 -3.95 15.68 -3.35
C PHE A 54 -4.33 14.93 -2.09
N ILE A 55 -4.82 15.66 -1.09
CA ILE A 55 -4.98 15.18 0.28
C ILE A 55 -6.42 15.42 0.70
N VAL A 56 -7.12 14.34 1.07
CA VAL A 56 -8.48 14.38 1.59
C VAL A 56 -8.54 13.94 3.05
N SER A 57 -9.64 14.22 3.73
CA SER A 57 -9.89 13.79 5.10
C SER A 57 -11.39 13.72 5.37
N GLU A 58 -11.78 12.90 6.34
CA GLU A 58 -13.14 12.85 6.87
C GLU A 58 -13.51 14.05 7.75
N ALA A 59 -12.55 14.90 8.11
CA ALA A 59 -12.85 16.11 8.86
C ALA A 59 -13.85 16.99 8.10
N GLY A 60 -14.92 17.41 8.76
CA GLY A 60 -15.96 18.22 8.14
C GLY A 60 -15.43 19.51 7.52
N GLY A 61 -15.75 19.75 6.26
CA GLY A 61 -15.30 20.91 5.49
C GLY A 61 -13.84 20.87 5.05
N HIS A 62 -13.15 19.74 5.21
CA HIS A 62 -11.73 19.62 4.80
C HIS A 62 -11.56 19.75 3.29
N GLY A 63 -12.45 19.16 2.50
CA GLY A 63 -12.28 19.10 1.05
C GLY A 63 -11.00 18.40 0.63
N MET A 64 -10.34 18.93 -0.41
CA MET A 64 -9.09 18.41 -0.94
C MET A 64 -8.03 19.50 -0.94
N GLN A 65 -6.98 19.32 -0.15
CA GLN A 65 -5.78 20.16 -0.20
C GLN A 65 -4.91 19.74 -1.38
N VAL A 66 -4.26 20.71 -2.02
CA VAL A 66 -3.27 20.49 -3.09
C VAL A 66 -1.93 21.08 -2.64
N PHE A 67 -0.86 20.30 -2.79
CA PHE A 67 0.48 20.71 -2.39
C PHE A 67 1.49 20.41 -3.51
N ASP A 68 2.29 21.42 -3.88
CA ASP A 68 3.36 21.29 -4.87
C ASP A 68 4.58 20.57 -4.27
N LEU A 69 4.79 19.32 -4.64
CA LEU A 69 5.89 18.47 -4.18
C LEU A 69 7.28 18.98 -4.61
N THR A 70 7.36 19.84 -5.62
CA THR A 70 8.66 20.43 -6.00
C THR A 70 9.26 21.29 -4.90
N ARG A 71 8.44 21.79 -3.99
CA ARG A 71 8.86 22.54 -2.78
C ARG A 71 9.68 21.69 -1.80
N LEU A 72 9.57 20.36 -1.89
CA LEU A 72 10.34 19.44 -1.02
C LEU A 72 11.79 19.25 -1.47
N ARG A 73 12.15 19.66 -2.69
CA ARG A 73 13.47 19.40 -3.27
C ARG A 73 14.60 20.11 -2.56
N ASN A 74 14.35 21.28 -1.98
CA ASN A 74 15.35 22.14 -1.35
C ASN A 74 14.81 22.80 -0.08
N VAL A 75 14.35 21.99 0.89
CA VAL A 75 13.84 22.48 2.16
C VAL A 75 15.01 23.00 3.00
N ALA A 76 15.04 24.30 3.26
CA ALA A 76 16.04 24.90 4.13
C ALA A 76 15.66 24.68 5.60
N ASN A 77 16.62 24.21 6.41
CA ASN A 77 16.45 24.00 7.86
C ASN A 77 15.17 23.18 8.20
N PRO A 78 15.06 21.92 7.75
CA PRO A 78 13.91 21.07 8.12
C PRO A 78 13.89 20.81 9.65
N PRO A 79 12.71 20.58 10.26
CA PRO A 79 11.40 20.53 9.62
C PRO A 79 10.75 21.90 9.43
N GLN A 80 9.91 22.02 8.37
CA GLN A 80 9.12 23.22 8.08
C GLN A 80 7.62 22.97 8.27
N THR A 81 6.87 24.03 8.55
CA THR A 81 5.41 24.04 8.43
C THR A 81 5.05 24.61 7.07
N PHE A 82 4.39 23.80 6.24
CA PHE A 82 3.98 24.17 4.89
C PHE A 82 2.56 24.74 4.88
N THR A 83 2.21 25.35 3.75
CA THR A 83 0.86 25.80 3.42
C THR A 83 0.44 25.13 2.11
N GLU A 84 -0.84 24.82 1.95
CA GLU A 84 -1.38 24.33 0.70
C GLU A 84 -1.23 25.35 -0.44
N ASP A 85 -1.12 24.85 -1.67
CA ASP A 85 -0.97 25.67 -2.88
C ASP A 85 -2.32 25.92 -3.56
N ALA A 86 -3.28 25.00 -3.39
CA ALA A 86 -4.68 25.16 -3.80
C ALA A 86 -5.59 24.33 -2.89
N HIS A 87 -6.89 24.60 -2.96
CA HIS A 87 -7.91 23.87 -2.21
C HIS A 87 -9.20 23.72 -3.04
N TYR A 88 -9.83 22.53 -2.92
CA TYR A 88 -11.11 22.23 -3.54
C TYR A 88 -12.12 21.76 -2.47
N GLY A 89 -13.19 22.53 -2.24
CA GLY A 89 -14.11 22.34 -1.11
C GLY A 89 -15.49 21.80 -1.47
N GLN A 90 -15.75 21.35 -2.73
CA GLN A 90 -17.14 21.11 -3.15
C GLN A 90 -17.75 19.78 -2.67
N PHE A 91 -16.97 18.86 -2.08
CA PHE A 91 -17.50 17.62 -1.49
C PHE A 91 -17.49 17.58 0.05
N GLY A 92 -16.98 18.62 0.72
CA GLY A 92 -16.97 18.75 2.17
C GLY A 92 -15.95 17.88 2.87
N ASN A 93 -16.12 16.57 2.90
CA ASN A 93 -15.21 15.57 3.43
C ASN A 93 -15.13 14.38 2.47
N ALA A 94 -14.11 13.57 2.60
CA ALA A 94 -13.95 12.31 1.87
C ALA A 94 -13.19 11.29 2.73
N HIS A 95 -13.54 10.02 2.59
CA HIS A 95 -12.82 8.93 3.22
C HIS A 95 -11.53 8.64 2.45
N ASN A 96 -11.64 8.37 1.14
CA ASN A 96 -10.51 8.08 0.26
C ASN A 96 -10.52 8.94 -1.01
N ILE A 97 -9.39 8.96 -1.70
CA ILE A 97 -9.24 9.55 -3.04
C ILE A 97 -8.46 8.61 -3.95
N VAL A 98 -8.91 8.44 -5.17
CA VAL A 98 -8.17 7.73 -6.21
C VAL A 98 -7.95 8.65 -7.40
N ILE A 99 -6.81 8.51 -8.09
CA ILE A 99 -6.46 9.34 -9.24
C ILE A 99 -6.14 8.43 -10.43
N ASN A 100 -6.76 8.73 -11.57
CA ASN A 100 -6.31 8.20 -12.84
C ASN A 100 -5.32 9.19 -13.45
N GLU A 101 -4.04 8.84 -13.41
CA GLU A 101 -2.97 9.72 -13.88
C GLU A 101 -2.99 9.92 -15.40
N GLU A 102 -3.53 8.96 -16.16
CA GLU A 102 -3.61 9.05 -17.63
C GLU A 102 -4.64 10.09 -18.07
N THR A 103 -5.74 10.24 -17.34
CA THR A 103 -6.85 11.12 -17.70
C THR A 103 -6.84 12.44 -16.93
N GLY A 104 -6.10 12.52 -15.83
CA GLY A 104 -6.05 13.71 -14.96
C GLY A 104 -7.33 13.97 -14.21
N PHE A 105 -8.02 12.90 -13.77
CA PHE A 105 -9.18 12.97 -12.90
C PHE A 105 -8.90 12.33 -11.54
N ALA A 106 -9.38 13.00 -10.50
CA ALA A 106 -9.48 12.46 -9.14
C ALA A 106 -10.92 12.07 -8.84
N TYR A 107 -11.08 11.02 -8.05
CA TYR A 107 -12.35 10.47 -7.60
C TYR A 107 -12.30 10.40 -6.07
N ALA A 108 -12.95 11.36 -5.41
CA ALA A 108 -13.09 11.35 -3.96
C ALA A 108 -14.29 10.47 -3.59
N VAL A 109 -14.09 9.51 -2.69
CA VAL A 109 -15.12 8.54 -2.27
C VAL A 109 -15.40 8.66 -0.78
N GLY A 110 -16.53 8.12 -0.31
CA GLY A 110 -17.00 8.34 1.05
C GLY A 110 -17.27 9.80 1.34
N THR A 111 -17.75 10.56 0.34
CA THR A 111 -17.98 12.00 0.44
C THR A 111 -19.38 12.32 0.95
N SER A 112 -19.61 13.58 1.34
CA SER A 112 -20.98 14.07 1.65
C SER A 112 -21.84 14.33 0.41
N THR A 113 -21.32 14.08 -0.80
CA THR A 113 -22.00 14.24 -2.08
C THR A 113 -22.21 12.87 -2.75
N PHE A 114 -23.04 12.81 -3.78
CA PHE A 114 -23.31 11.59 -4.57
C PHE A 114 -23.66 10.35 -3.72
N ASN A 115 -24.40 10.54 -2.60
CA ASN A 115 -24.78 9.47 -1.67
C ASN A 115 -23.60 8.70 -1.05
N GLY A 116 -22.45 9.35 -0.88
CA GLY A 116 -21.22 8.69 -0.43
C GLY A 116 -20.41 8.01 -1.54
N GLY A 117 -20.94 7.96 -2.76
CA GLY A 117 -20.22 7.46 -3.94
C GLY A 117 -19.16 8.44 -4.44
N ALA A 118 -18.66 8.21 -5.64
CA ALA A 118 -17.52 8.95 -6.17
C ALA A 118 -17.87 10.36 -6.65
N HIS A 119 -17.17 11.36 -6.14
CA HIS A 119 -17.17 12.75 -6.63
C HIS A 119 -16.00 12.94 -7.57
N PHE A 120 -16.27 13.28 -8.83
CA PHE A 120 -15.23 13.43 -9.87
C PHE A 120 -14.70 14.86 -9.90
N VAL A 121 -13.38 15.00 -9.90
CA VAL A 121 -12.69 16.29 -9.96
C VAL A 121 -11.68 16.25 -11.10
N ASN A 122 -11.76 17.20 -12.03
CA ASN A 122 -10.72 17.41 -13.04
C ASN A 122 -9.54 18.11 -12.38
N ILE A 123 -8.39 17.44 -12.38
CA ILE A 123 -7.13 17.89 -11.80
C ILE A 123 -6.02 18.07 -12.83
N SER A 124 -6.35 18.09 -14.14
CA SER A 124 -5.38 18.33 -15.21
C SER A 124 -4.62 19.65 -15.03
N ASN A 125 -5.25 20.64 -14.38
CA ASN A 125 -4.57 21.78 -13.78
C ASN A 125 -4.61 21.65 -12.26
N PRO A 126 -3.56 21.14 -11.61
CA PRO A 126 -3.53 20.89 -10.17
C PRO A 126 -3.87 22.10 -9.29
N LEU A 127 -3.48 23.30 -9.73
CA LEU A 127 -3.73 24.54 -8.98
C LEU A 127 -5.13 25.13 -9.18
N ASN A 128 -5.93 24.54 -10.07
CA ASN A 128 -7.32 24.95 -10.30
C ASN A 128 -8.22 23.73 -10.53
N PRO A 129 -8.41 22.85 -9.53
CA PRO A 129 -9.30 21.70 -9.62
C PRO A 129 -10.73 22.13 -9.89
N THR A 130 -11.45 21.41 -10.75
CA THR A 130 -12.84 21.73 -11.10
C THR A 130 -13.75 20.51 -11.01
N ALA A 131 -15.02 20.72 -10.60
CA ALA A 131 -15.99 19.64 -10.57
C ALA A 131 -16.22 19.03 -11.96
N ALA A 132 -16.31 17.71 -12.01
CA ALA A 132 -16.49 16.94 -13.24
C ALA A 132 -17.70 15.98 -13.18
N GLY A 133 -18.53 16.06 -12.15
CA GLY A 133 -19.67 15.17 -11.95
C GLY A 133 -19.45 14.18 -10.82
N GLY A 134 -20.09 13.03 -10.90
CA GLY A 134 -19.97 11.99 -9.89
C GLY A 134 -20.87 10.79 -10.18
N TYR A 135 -20.71 9.73 -9.36
CA TYR A 135 -21.51 8.52 -9.42
C TYR A 135 -22.19 8.25 -8.07
N SER A 136 -23.49 8.07 -8.06
CA SER A 136 -24.30 7.84 -6.86
C SER A 136 -25.20 6.59 -6.94
N GLY A 137 -25.01 5.78 -7.99
CA GLY A 137 -25.94 4.70 -8.33
C GLY A 137 -25.92 3.51 -7.37
N SER A 138 -24.84 3.34 -6.59
CA SER A 138 -24.62 2.18 -5.73
C SER A 138 -24.34 2.54 -4.26
N GLY A 139 -24.68 3.78 -3.84
CA GLY A 139 -24.51 4.23 -2.46
C GLY A 139 -23.06 4.58 -2.10
N TYR A 140 -22.70 4.33 -0.83
CA TYR A 140 -21.41 4.66 -0.27
C TYR A 140 -20.30 3.79 -0.87
N THR A 141 -19.19 4.43 -1.24
CA THR A 141 -17.94 3.74 -1.62
C THR A 141 -16.88 4.08 -0.59
N HIS A 142 -16.27 3.06 -0.02
CA HIS A 142 -15.18 3.19 0.96
C HIS A 142 -13.84 3.48 0.28
N ASP A 143 -13.43 2.62 -0.64
CA ASP A 143 -12.21 2.77 -1.43
C ASP A 143 -12.47 2.38 -2.90
N ALA A 144 -11.56 2.75 -3.81
CA ALA A 144 -11.70 2.43 -5.22
C ALA A 144 -10.36 2.31 -5.93
N GLN A 145 -10.39 1.67 -7.11
CA GLN A 145 -9.34 1.74 -8.11
C GLN A 145 -9.93 2.24 -9.44
N VAL A 146 -9.24 3.13 -10.13
CA VAL A 146 -9.66 3.64 -11.46
C VAL A 146 -8.51 3.49 -12.44
N ILE A 147 -8.80 2.90 -13.60
CA ILE A 147 -7.81 2.68 -14.66
C ILE A 147 -8.38 3.05 -16.02
N VAL A 148 -7.53 3.39 -16.99
CA VAL A 148 -7.85 3.21 -18.39
C VAL A 148 -7.68 1.72 -18.67
N TYR A 149 -8.76 1.05 -19.05
CA TYR A 149 -8.80 -0.40 -19.12
C TYR A 149 -7.98 -0.92 -20.31
N ASP A 150 -7.05 -1.79 -20.01
CA ASP A 150 -6.14 -2.49 -20.92
C ASP A 150 -6.18 -4.01 -20.74
N GLY A 151 -7.22 -4.51 -20.06
CA GLY A 151 -7.38 -5.92 -19.68
C GLY A 151 -7.95 -6.81 -20.80
N PRO A 152 -8.34 -8.05 -20.49
CA PRO A 152 -8.75 -9.04 -21.47
C PRO A 152 -10.11 -8.79 -22.15
N ASP A 153 -11.01 -7.99 -21.53
CA ASP A 153 -12.32 -7.70 -22.11
C ASP A 153 -12.24 -6.71 -23.28
N PRO A 154 -12.56 -7.14 -24.50
CA PRO A 154 -12.42 -6.29 -25.68
C PRO A 154 -13.44 -5.13 -25.74
N ASP A 155 -14.57 -5.25 -25.01
CA ASP A 155 -15.67 -4.29 -25.10
C ASP A 155 -15.33 -2.98 -24.34
N TYR A 156 -14.34 -3.03 -23.43
CA TYR A 156 -13.96 -1.90 -22.57
C TYR A 156 -12.56 -1.33 -22.83
N GLN A 157 -11.85 -1.82 -23.84
CA GLN A 157 -10.50 -1.35 -24.18
C GLN A 157 -10.44 0.17 -24.33
N GLY A 158 -9.51 0.82 -23.61
CA GLY A 158 -9.29 2.26 -23.63
C GLY A 158 -10.37 3.08 -22.92
N GLN A 159 -11.36 2.45 -22.30
CA GLN A 159 -12.37 3.11 -21.49
C GLN A 159 -11.89 3.27 -20.05
N GLU A 160 -12.36 4.28 -19.36
CA GLU A 160 -12.02 4.52 -17.96
C GLU A 160 -13.00 3.79 -17.05
N ILE A 161 -12.47 2.80 -16.31
CA ILE A 161 -13.26 1.90 -15.48
C ILE A 161 -12.92 2.13 -14.01
N TYR A 162 -13.97 2.28 -13.22
CA TYR A 162 -13.93 2.45 -11.77
C TYR A 162 -14.38 1.15 -11.10
N PHE A 163 -13.57 0.66 -10.16
CA PHE A 163 -13.85 -0.46 -9.29
C PHE A 163 -14.03 0.09 -7.86
N GLY A 164 -15.25 0.15 -7.39
CA GLY A 164 -15.58 0.71 -6.06
C GLY A 164 -15.89 -0.37 -5.05
N SER A 165 -15.24 -0.33 -3.89
CA SER A 165 -15.53 -1.20 -2.74
C SER A 165 -16.58 -0.52 -1.86
N ASN A 166 -17.79 -1.09 -1.86
CA ASN A 166 -19.01 -0.44 -1.36
C ASN A 166 -19.55 -1.09 -0.07
N GLU A 167 -18.68 -1.41 0.90
CA GLU A 167 -19.03 -2.06 2.17
C GLU A 167 -19.63 -3.47 2.02
N ASN A 168 -20.55 -3.72 1.10
CA ASN A 168 -21.26 -4.99 0.91
C ASN A 168 -21.03 -5.66 -0.45
N GLU A 169 -20.40 -4.96 -1.39
CA GLU A 169 -20.12 -5.46 -2.75
C GLU A 169 -19.02 -4.63 -3.40
N VAL A 170 -18.46 -5.13 -4.50
CA VAL A 170 -17.66 -4.32 -5.42
C VAL A 170 -18.53 -3.93 -6.61
N VAL A 171 -18.47 -2.65 -7.02
CA VAL A 171 -19.16 -2.13 -8.20
C VAL A 171 -18.15 -1.84 -9.31
N ILE A 172 -18.49 -2.20 -10.54
CA ILE A 172 -17.72 -1.90 -11.75
C ILE A 172 -18.49 -0.87 -12.56
N VAL A 173 -17.91 0.31 -12.75
CA VAL A 173 -18.59 1.44 -13.39
C VAL A 173 -17.73 2.01 -14.51
N ASN A 174 -18.33 2.17 -15.70
CA ASN A 174 -17.71 2.91 -16.77
C ASN A 174 -17.87 4.41 -16.52
N VAL A 175 -16.76 5.09 -16.26
CA VAL A 175 -16.71 6.53 -15.94
C VAL A 175 -16.05 7.35 -17.05
N THR A 176 -15.89 6.79 -18.24
CA THR A 176 -15.33 7.49 -19.42
C THR A 176 -16.08 8.78 -19.69
N ASN A 177 -17.41 8.72 -19.69
CA ASN A 177 -18.24 9.91 -19.75
C ASN A 177 -18.61 10.39 -18.35
N LYS A 178 -17.90 11.39 -17.84
CA LYS A 178 -18.09 11.93 -16.48
C LYS A 178 -19.51 12.46 -16.22
N ASN A 179 -20.25 12.85 -17.27
CA ASN A 179 -21.63 13.32 -17.15
C ASN A 179 -22.68 12.19 -17.15
N ASN A 180 -22.28 10.99 -17.51
CA ASN A 180 -23.18 9.84 -17.61
C ASN A 180 -22.43 8.54 -17.31
N PRO A 181 -21.95 8.33 -16.07
CA PRO A 181 -21.31 7.08 -15.67
C PRO A 181 -22.33 5.93 -15.74
N GLN A 182 -21.86 4.74 -16.15
CA GLN A 182 -22.71 3.58 -16.36
C GLN A 182 -22.24 2.41 -15.49
N LEU A 183 -23.13 1.88 -14.67
CA LEU A 183 -22.88 0.61 -13.97
C LEU A 183 -22.74 -0.50 -15.02
N ILE A 184 -21.65 -1.25 -14.95
CA ILE A 184 -21.41 -2.44 -15.76
C ILE A 184 -21.92 -3.65 -14.99
N ALA A 185 -21.35 -3.92 -13.83
CA ALA A 185 -21.68 -5.08 -13.01
C ALA A 185 -21.38 -4.85 -11.54
N THR A 186 -21.79 -5.82 -10.71
CA THR A 186 -21.41 -5.91 -9.30
C THR A 186 -20.82 -7.27 -8.98
N ILE A 187 -19.91 -7.32 -8.02
CA ILE A 187 -19.31 -8.56 -7.52
C ILE A 187 -19.80 -8.77 -6.09
N ASN A 188 -20.45 -9.91 -5.87
CA ASN A 188 -20.92 -10.35 -4.57
C ASN A 188 -20.22 -11.65 -4.16
N TYR A 189 -19.99 -11.85 -2.86
CA TYR A 189 -19.36 -13.05 -2.31
C TYR A 189 -19.99 -13.42 -0.96
N GLY A 190 -19.66 -14.59 -0.47
CA GLY A 190 -20.23 -15.08 0.80
C GLY A 190 -19.49 -14.54 2.02
N SER A 191 -20.19 -14.44 3.16
CA SER A 191 -19.65 -13.94 4.43
C SER A 191 -19.06 -12.55 4.32
N VAL A 192 -19.81 -11.64 3.68
CA VAL A 192 -19.48 -10.21 3.63
C VAL A 192 -19.78 -9.59 4.98
N ASP A 193 -18.84 -8.78 5.49
CA ASP A 193 -19.10 -7.86 6.58
C ASP A 193 -18.77 -6.41 6.19
N TYR A 194 -17.57 -6.17 5.63
CA TYR A 194 -17.18 -4.84 5.16
C TYR A 194 -16.23 -4.90 3.96
N THR A 195 -16.77 -4.90 2.74
CA THR A 195 -15.98 -4.80 1.50
C THR A 195 -15.19 -3.51 1.51
N HIS A 196 -13.91 -3.59 1.88
CA HIS A 196 -13.08 -2.45 2.26
C HIS A 196 -12.31 -1.87 1.08
N GLN A 197 -11.47 -2.69 0.44
CA GLN A 197 -10.63 -2.31 -0.69
C GLN A 197 -10.56 -3.43 -1.72
N SER A 198 -10.32 -3.08 -2.98
CA SER A 198 -10.03 -4.05 -4.02
C SER A 198 -8.92 -3.57 -4.95
N TRP A 199 -8.10 -4.52 -5.47
CA TRP A 199 -6.98 -4.21 -6.34
C TRP A 199 -6.83 -5.24 -7.45
N LEU A 200 -6.68 -4.75 -8.70
CA LEU A 200 -6.51 -5.60 -9.89
C LEU A 200 -5.11 -6.24 -9.94
N THR A 201 -5.04 -7.45 -10.50
CA THR A 201 -3.78 -7.98 -11.03
C THR A 201 -3.29 -7.13 -12.20
N GLU A 202 -1.97 -7.17 -12.49
CA GLU A 202 -1.41 -6.33 -13.58
C GLU A 202 -1.98 -6.69 -14.97
N ASP A 203 -2.39 -7.94 -15.17
CA ASP A 203 -3.05 -8.41 -16.40
C ASP A 203 -4.57 -8.12 -16.45
N ARG A 204 -5.13 -7.51 -15.40
CA ARG A 204 -6.55 -7.18 -15.25
C ARG A 204 -7.51 -8.36 -15.28
N SER A 205 -7.01 -9.59 -15.10
CA SER A 205 -7.84 -10.79 -15.13
C SER A 205 -8.51 -11.08 -13.79
N PHE A 206 -7.90 -10.65 -12.69
CA PHE A 206 -8.41 -10.91 -11.34
C PHE A 206 -8.44 -9.63 -10.51
N LEU A 207 -9.43 -9.57 -9.60
CA LEU A 207 -9.56 -8.54 -8.59
C LEU A 207 -9.41 -9.19 -7.21
N LEU A 208 -8.46 -8.71 -6.42
CA LEU A 208 -8.25 -9.11 -5.04
C LEU A 208 -9.04 -8.15 -4.15
N ILE A 209 -9.88 -8.69 -3.27
CA ILE A 209 -10.82 -7.94 -2.44
C ILE A 209 -10.53 -8.25 -0.98
N GLY A 210 -10.32 -7.23 -0.16
CA GLY A 210 -10.26 -7.30 1.30
C GLY A 210 -11.62 -6.98 1.92
N ASP A 211 -11.98 -7.71 2.97
CA ASP A 211 -13.19 -7.50 3.78
C ASP A 211 -12.76 -7.28 5.23
N GLU A 212 -12.56 -6.02 5.62
CA GLU A 212 -11.87 -5.61 6.84
C GLU A 212 -12.45 -6.19 8.14
N LEU A 213 -13.72 -6.58 8.16
CA LEU A 213 -14.38 -6.96 9.41
C LEU A 213 -14.74 -8.45 9.50
N ASP A 214 -14.45 -9.23 8.48
CA ASP A 214 -14.89 -10.63 8.43
C ASP A 214 -14.14 -11.53 9.42
N GLU A 215 -12.88 -11.26 9.75
CA GLU A 215 -12.18 -11.96 10.82
C GLU A 215 -12.87 -11.76 12.17
N ASN A 216 -13.35 -10.54 12.42
CA ASN A 216 -14.08 -10.22 13.65
C ASN A 216 -15.49 -10.83 13.65
N ALA A 217 -16.19 -10.78 12.52
CA ALA A 217 -17.57 -11.23 12.42
C ALA A 217 -17.72 -12.75 12.35
N PHE A 218 -16.81 -13.44 11.65
CA PHE A 218 -16.92 -14.86 11.36
C PHE A 218 -15.82 -15.71 12.00
N GLY A 219 -14.79 -15.09 12.59
CA GLY A 219 -13.65 -15.79 13.21
C GLY A 219 -12.72 -16.45 12.20
N PHE A 220 -12.60 -15.85 11.03
CA PHE A 220 -11.64 -16.28 10.01
C PHE A 220 -10.21 -15.90 10.38
N ASN A 221 -9.26 -16.55 9.75
CA ASN A 221 -7.94 -15.95 9.54
C ASN A 221 -8.07 -14.88 8.45
N THR A 222 -7.09 -13.98 8.36
CA THR A 222 -6.98 -13.00 7.25
C THR A 222 -7.43 -13.60 5.94
N ARG A 223 -8.43 -12.98 5.30
CA ARG A 223 -9.06 -13.52 4.09
C ARG A 223 -8.96 -12.54 2.92
N THR A 224 -8.42 -12.99 1.80
CA THR A 224 -8.51 -12.27 0.53
C THR A 224 -9.47 -13.00 -0.41
N ILE A 225 -10.51 -12.33 -0.88
CA ILE A 225 -11.44 -12.81 -1.88
C ILE A 225 -10.85 -12.52 -3.28
N VAL A 226 -10.90 -13.49 -4.19
CA VAL A 226 -10.46 -13.32 -5.57
C VAL A 226 -11.66 -13.44 -6.49
N ALA A 227 -11.93 -12.41 -7.28
CA ALA A 227 -12.91 -12.43 -8.34
C ALA A 227 -12.22 -12.51 -9.71
N ASN A 228 -12.79 -13.26 -10.63
CA ASN A 228 -12.41 -13.21 -12.04
C ASN A 228 -13.18 -12.06 -12.70
N VAL A 229 -12.44 -11.14 -13.32
CA VAL A 229 -12.94 -9.94 -13.99
C VAL A 229 -12.48 -9.88 -15.44
N SER A 230 -12.15 -11.02 -16.04
CA SER A 230 -11.74 -11.10 -17.44
C SER A 230 -12.85 -10.71 -18.42
N ASP A 231 -14.11 -10.79 -17.98
CA ASP A 231 -15.32 -10.28 -18.64
C ASP A 231 -15.99 -9.35 -17.61
N LEU A 232 -15.98 -8.03 -17.87
CA LEU A 232 -16.48 -7.03 -16.93
C LEU A 232 -18.00 -7.00 -16.83
N ASP A 233 -18.71 -7.52 -17.83
CA ASP A 233 -20.18 -7.67 -17.79
C ASP A 233 -20.61 -8.88 -16.95
N ASN A 234 -19.74 -9.89 -16.81
CA ASN A 234 -20.01 -11.14 -16.10
C ASN A 234 -18.90 -11.51 -15.09
N PRO A 235 -18.50 -10.60 -14.18
CA PRO A 235 -17.52 -10.91 -13.17
C PRO A 235 -18.09 -11.93 -12.18
N PHE A 236 -17.22 -12.77 -11.60
CA PHE A 236 -17.68 -13.76 -10.64
C PHE A 236 -16.66 -14.05 -9.56
N TYR A 237 -17.14 -14.46 -8.37
CA TYR A 237 -16.31 -15.03 -7.33
C TYR A 237 -15.54 -16.23 -7.85
N PHE A 238 -14.23 -16.24 -7.72
CA PHE A 238 -13.36 -17.28 -8.27
C PHE A 238 -12.86 -18.24 -7.18
N PHE A 239 -12.24 -17.69 -6.12
CA PHE A 239 -11.86 -18.43 -4.90
C PHE A 239 -11.55 -17.43 -3.77
N GLN A 240 -11.12 -17.95 -2.62
CA GLN A 240 -10.60 -17.17 -1.52
C GLN A 240 -9.29 -17.75 -0.98
N TYR A 241 -8.41 -16.88 -0.57
CA TYR A 241 -7.17 -17.21 0.11
C TYR A 241 -7.33 -16.91 1.60
N PHE A 242 -6.81 -17.81 2.46
CA PHE A 242 -6.70 -17.56 3.89
C PHE A 242 -5.23 -17.51 4.29
N GLY A 243 -4.87 -16.49 5.03
CA GLY A 243 -3.58 -16.37 5.70
C GLY A 243 -3.44 -17.33 6.89
N ASN A 244 -2.26 -17.32 7.49
CA ASN A 244 -1.94 -18.21 8.60
C ASN A 244 -2.28 -17.64 9.98
N ILE A 245 -2.69 -16.38 10.06
CA ILE A 245 -2.97 -15.62 11.28
C ILE A 245 -4.37 -15.04 11.25
N ALA A 246 -4.92 -14.72 12.42
CA ALA A 246 -6.27 -14.17 12.58
C ALA A 246 -6.32 -12.62 12.52
N SER A 247 -5.24 -11.97 12.14
CA SER A 247 -5.17 -10.51 12.08
C SER A 247 -6.08 -9.96 11.00
N ILE A 248 -6.73 -8.85 11.28
CA ILE A 248 -7.58 -8.12 10.34
C ILE A 248 -6.74 -7.60 9.16
N ASP A 249 -7.21 -7.81 7.92
CA ASP A 249 -6.61 -7.20 6.75
C ASP A 249 -7.14 -5.76 6.52
N HIS A 250 -6.34 -4.95 5.84
CA HIS A 250 -6.69 -3.59 5.49
C HIS A 250 -6.33 -3.31 4.03
N ASN A 251 -5.37 -2.42 3.74
CA ASN A 251 -5.04 -2.07 2.36
C ASN A 251 -4.08 -3.08 1.73
N GLY A 252 -4.38 -3.48 0.49
CA GLY A 252 -3.54 -4.39 -0.28
C GLY A 252 -3.26 -3.89 -1.69
N TYR A 253 -2.03 -4.12 -2.19
CA TYR A 253 -1.55 -3.62 -3.48
C TYR A 253 -0.81 -4.69 -4.26
N VAL A 254 -1.08 -4.77 -5.57
CA VAL A 254 -0.38 -5.68 -6.48
C VAL A 254 0.79 -4.96 -7.14
N LYS A 255 1.97 -5.61 -7.15
CA LYS A 255 3.13 -5.21 -7.93
C LYS A 255 3.82 -6.44 -8.50
N GLY A 256 3.81 -6.59 -9.81
CA GLY A 256 4.19 -7.83 -10.47
C GLY A 256 3.33 -9.01 -10.01
N ASN A 257 3.96 -10.11 -9.69
CA ASN A 257 3.30 -11.30 -9.17
C ASN A 257 3.20 -11.31 -7.64
N ARG A 258 3.14 -10.16 -6.98
CA ARG A 258 3.09 -10.05 -5.53
C ARG A 258 1.95 -9.17 -5.08
N TYR A 259 1.23 -9.63 -4.07
CA TYR A 259 0.25 -8.86 -3.34
C TYR A 259 0.83 -8.48 -1.98
N TYR A 260 0.93 -7.18 -1.74
CA TYR A 260 1.42 -6.59 -0.49
C TYR A 260 0.22 -6.17 0.32
N LEU A 261 0.01 -6.81 1.46
CA LEU A 261 -1.17 -6.66 2.28
C LEU A 261 -0.80 -6.08 3.65
N ALA A 262 -1.48 -5.04 4.06
CA ALA A 262 -1.44 -4.52 5.42
C ALA A 262 -2.41 -5.34 6.28
N ASN A 263 -1.89 -5.92 7.37
CA ASN A 263 -2.65 -6.80 8.26
C ASN A 263 -2.55 -6.28 9.68
N TYR A 264 -3.01 -5.11 9.98
CA TYR A 264 -2.95 -4.51 11.31
C TYR A 264 -1.90 -5.16 12.25
N SER A 265 -2.34 -5.95 13.25
CA SER A 265 -1.45 -6.61 14.22
C SER A 265 -0.50 -7.65 13.60
N GLY A 266 -0.80 -8.16 12.41
CA GLY A 266 0.06 -9.08 11.67
C GLY A 266 1.16 -8.40 10.84
N GLY A 267 1.18 -7.07 10.77
CA GLY A 267 2.17 -6.33 9.99
C GLY A 267 1.91 -6.35 8.48
N MET A 268 2.94 -6.16 7.68
CA MET A 268 2.88 -6.33 6.23
C MET A 268 3.04 -7.80 5.87
N ARG A 269 2.17 -8.33 5.01
CA ARG A 269 2.29 -9.66 4.41
C ARG A 269 2.58 -9.53 2.91
N VAL A 270 3.43 -10.41 2.38
CA VAL A 270 3.75 -10.47 0.96
C VAL A 270 3.34 -11.84 0.44
N ILE A 271 2.42 -11.85 -0.51
CA ILE A 271 1.76 -13.05 -1.02
C ILE A 271 2.10 -13.20 -2.51
N ASP A 272 2.67 -14.33 -2.90
CA ASP A 272 2.89 -14.69 -4.29
C ASP A 272 1.55 -15.05 -4.95
N ILE A 273 1.22 -14.36 -6.02
CA ILE A 273 0.02 -14.52 -6.84
C ILE A 273 0.32 -15.05 -8.24
N SER A 274 1.55 -15.48 -8.51
CA SER A 274 1.98 -15.97 -9.84
C SER A 274 1.13 -17.14 -10.36
N ASN A 275 0.51 -17.89 -9.47
CA ASN A 275 -0.32 -19.05 -9.79
C ASN A 275 -1.81 -18.85 -9.47
N ILE A 276 -2.27 -17.59 -9.44
CA ILE A 276 -3.65 -17.22 -9.08
C ILE A 276 -4.70 -17.84 -9.99
N ALA A 277 -4.40 -18.02 -11.29
CA ALA A 277 -5.29 -18.66 -12.25
C ALA A 277 -5.56 -20.15 -11.92
N ASN A 278 -4.70 -20.77 -11.13
CA ASN A 278 -4.89 -22.14 -10.61
C ASN A 278 -5.41 -22.14 -9.17
N GLN A 279 -5.94 -21.01 -8.70
CA GLN A 279 -6.48 -20.81 -7.35
C GLN A 279 -5.42 -21.04 -6.24
N GLN A 280 -4.18 -20.63 -6.51
CA GLN A 280 -3.08 -20.77 -5.58
C GLN A 280 -2.47 -19.39 -5.30
N MET A 281 -2.40 -19.07 -4.02
CA MET A 281 -1.69 -17.93 -3.47
C MET A 281 -0.85 -18.43 -2.28
N THR A 282 0.35 -17.88 -2.10
CA THR A 282 1.30 -18.35 -1.07
C THR A 282 1.97 -17.17 -0.39
N GLU A 283 1.88 -17.08 0.93
CA GLU A 283 2.68 -16.11 1.68
C GLU A 283 4.17 -16.45 1.54
N ILE A 284 4.95 -15.47 1.08
CA ILE A 284 6.40 -15.63 0.82
C ILE A 284 7.26 -14.76 1.73
N GLY A 285 6.66 -13.89 2.52
CA GLY A 285 7.38 -13.05 3.49
C GLY A 285 6.45 -12.11 4.22
N TYR A 286 6.98 -11.56 5.32
CA TYR A 286 6.26 -10.58 6.12
C TYR A 286 7.24 -9.65 6.85
N PHE A 287 6.71 -8.52 7.33
CA PHE A 287 7.39 -7.65 8.27
C PHE A 287 6.40 -7.19 9.33
N ASP A 288 6.61 -7.65 10.55
CA ASP A 288 5.73 -7.38 11.67
C ASP A 288 6.11 -6.06 12.36
N THR A 289 5.16 -5.11 12.38
CA THR A 289 5.31 -3.82 13.07
C THR A 289 4.66 -3.81 14.46
N PHE A 290 3.98 -4.89 14.83
CA PHE A 290 3.28 -5.03 16.12
C PHE A 290 3.52 -6.40 16.77
N PRO A 291 4.77 -6.73 17.15
CA PRO A 291 5.16 -8.08 17.58
C PRO A 291 4.55 -8.55 18.92
N ALA A 292 3.60 -7.81 19.47
CA ALA A 292 2.93 -8.18 20.70
C ALA A 292 1.95 -9.34 20.54
N ASN A 293 1.26 -9.42 19.40
CA ASN A 293 0.33 -10.49 19.03
C ASN A 293 -0.21 -10.30 17.61
N ASP A 294 -0.79 -11.37 17.05
CA ASP A 294 -1.48 -11.41 15.75
C ASP A 294 -3.01 -11.55 15.93
N ASN A 295 -3.57 -11.04 17.00
CA ASN A 295 -5.00 -11.15 17.30
C ASN A 295 -5.84 -10.22 16.44
N VAL A 296 -7.13 -10.52 16.35
CA VAL A 296 -8.14 -9.65 15.73
C VAL A 296 -8.23 -8.33 16.47
N ASN A 297 -7.58 -7.29 15.95
CA ASN A 297 -7.62 -5.91 16.46
C ASN A 297 -7.08 -4.93 15.40
N PHE A 298 -7.28 -3.63 15.61
CA PHE A 298 -6.91 -2.55 14.70
C PHE A 298 -5.56 -1.89 15.03
N ASN A 299 -4.71 -2.50 15.85
CA ASN A 299 -3.37 -1.97 16.14
C ASN A 299 -2.36 -2.41 15.08
N GLY A 300 -1.34 -1.61 14.83
CA GLY A 300 -0.22 -1.97 13.96
C GLY A 300 -0.29 -1.37 12.56
N THR A 301 -0.20 -2.21 11.53
CA THR A 301 -0.04 -1.78 10.14
C THR A 301 -1.37 -1.42 9.49
N TRP A 302 -1.55 -0.14 9.17
CA TRP A 302 -2.73 0.37 8.44
C TRP A 302 -2.54 0.34 6.93
N ASN A 303 -1.34 0.74 6.44
CA ASN A 303 -1.07 0.81 5.01
C ASN A 303 0.35 0.39 4.66
N VAL A 304 0.51 -0.14 3.44
CA VAL A 304 1.79 -0.47 2.82
C VAL A 304 1.88 0.19 1.45
N TYR A 305 3.05 0.68 1.07
CA TYR A 305 3.26 1.28 -0.25
C TYR A 305 4.52 0.70 -0.92
N PRO A 306 4.36 -0.23 -1.89
CA PRO A 306 5.49 -0.96 -2.48
C PRO A 306 6.05 -0.35 -3.77
N TYR A 307 5.58 0.82 -4.23
CA TYR A 307 5.81 1.29 -5.60
C TYR A 307 7.03 2.20 -5.78
N PHE A 308 7.84 2.44 -4.76
CA PHE A 308 9.07 3.22 -4.93
C PHE A 308 10.02 2.57 -5.93
N ALA A 309 10.66 3.38 -6.79
CA ALA A 309 11.59 2.91 -7.80
C ALA A 309 12.88 2.31 -7.19
N SER A 310 13.24 2.74 -5.99
CA SER A 310 14.35 2.18 -5.21
C SER A 310 14.11 0.75 -4.72
N GLY A 311 12.85 0.28 -4.75
CA GLY A 311 12.41 -0.96 -4.11
C GLY A 311 12.12 -0.81 -2.62
N ASN A 312 12.20 0.41 -2.07
CA ASN A 312 11.76 0.67 -0.72
C ASN A 312 10.25 0.45 -0.60
N ILE A 313 9.82 -0.02 0.57
CA ILE A 313 8.41 -0.20 0.92
C ILE A 313 8.16 0.62 2.18
N VAL A 314 7.15 1.46 2.15
CA VAL A 314 6.67 2.20 3.32
C VAL A 314 5.57 1.39 3.98
N ILE A 315 5.70 1.21 5.29
CA ILE A 315 4.67 0.62 6.16
C ILE A 315 4.27 1.72 7.15
N SER A 316 2.99 2.00 7.26
CA SER A 316 2.46 3.01 8.19
C SER A 316 1.30 2.47 9.01
N GLY A 317 1.15 2.98 10.22
CA GLY A 317 0.11 2.60 11.16
C GLY A 317 0.22 3.40 12.46
N GLU A 318 -0.48 2.99 13.51
CA GLU A 318 -0.47 3.70 14.79
C GLU A 318 0.92 3.86 15.42
N GLY A 319 1.82 2.91 15.18
CA GLY A 319 3.21 2.95 15.66
C GLY A 319 4.10 3.95 14.92
N GLY A 320 3.61 4.55 13.84
CA GLY A 320 4.34 5.51 13.00
C GLY A 320 4.67 4.98 11.61
N PHE A 321 5.89 5.25 11.18
CA PHE A 321 6.39 5.01 9.84
C PHE A 321 7.59 4.08 9.87
N THR A 322 7.56 3.03 9.07
CA THR A 322 8.67 2.07 8.91
C THR A 322 9.04 1.98 7.44
N LEU A 323 10.33 2.03 7.14
CA LEU A 323 10.87 1.85 5.80
C LEU A 323 11.61 0.52 5.75
N VAL A 324 11.17 -0.37 4.84
CA VAL A 324 11.81 -1.64 4.59
C VAL A 324 12.17 -1.77 3.12
N LYS A 325 13.09 -2.66 2.80
CA LYS A 325 13.45 -2.99 1.44
C LYS A 325 13.37 -4.48 1.24
N SER A 326 12.65 -4.89 0.20
CA SER A 326 12.65 -6.28 -0.23
C SER A 326 13.94 -6.55 -1.01
N GLU A 327 14.92 -7.14 -0.35
CA GLU A 327 16.03 -7.79 -1.04
C GLU A 327 15.67 -9.27 -1.18
N ASN A 328 15.01 -9.65 -2.29
CA ASN A 328 14.65 -11.03 -2.62
C ASN A 328 13.54 -11.69 -1.77
N PHE A 329 12.31 -11.22 -1.85
CA PHE A 329 11.13 -12.06 -1.60
C PHE A 329 10.90 -12.92 -2.87
N GLY A 330 11.55 -14.00 -2.99
CA GLY A 330 11.38 -14.96 -4.07
C GLY A 330 12.60 -15.86 -4.14
N LEU A 331 12.36 -17.14 -4.12
CA LEU A 331 13.30 -18.17 -4.51
C LEU A 331 13.60 -18.07 -6.03
N GLU A 332 14.12 -16.94 -6.51
CA GLU A 332 15.04 -17.04 -7.62
C GLU A 332 16.29 -17.63 -7.00
N ASP A 333 16.71 -18.81 -7.48
CA ASP A 333 17.90 -19.56 -7.10
C ASP A 333 19.14 -18.68 -6.78
N GLN A 334 19.09 -17.93 -5.72
CA GLN A 334 20.22 -17.80 -4.86
C GLN A 334 20.18 -19.10 -4.06
N SER A 335 20.97 -20.05 -4.49
CA SER A 335 21.47 -21.07 -3.57
C SER A 335 21.78 -20.30 -2.29
N ILE A 336 20.87 -20.38 -1.30
CA ILE A 336 21.20 -20.01 0.07
C ILE A 336 22.39 -20.88 0.31
N GLN A 337 23.59 -20.30 0.21
CA GLN A 337 24.79 -21.01 0.58
C GLN A 337 24.54 -21.31 2.03
N ALA A 338 24.12 -22.55 2.27
CA ALA A 338 23.64 -22.95 3.56
C ALA A 338 24.78 -22.74 4.54
N PHE A 339 24.79 -21.60 5.21
CA PHE A 339 25.63 -21.44 6.36
C PHE A 339 24.84 -21.87 7.58
N SER A 340 25.50 -22.54 8.48
CA SER A 340 24.95 -22.89 9.78
C SER A 340 25.66 -22.09 10.87
N MET A 341 24.89 -21.69 11.86
CA MET A 341 25.38 -21.00 13.05
C MET A 341 25.04 -21.83 14.29
N SER A 342 26.06 -22.22 15.04
CA SER A 342 25.88 -23.00 16.28
C SER A 342 26.96 -22.71 17.32
N PRO A 343 26.64 -22.77 18.65
CA PRO A 343 25.29 -22.90 19.20
C PRO A 343 24.43 -21.65 18.96
N ASN A 344 23.12 -21.81 18.91
CA ASN A 344 22.17 -20.71 18.90
C ASN A 344 21.00 -21.07 19.88
N PRO A 345 20.84 -20.33 20.99
CA PRO A 345 21.61 -19.15 21.42
C PRO A 345 23.04 -19.49 21.84
N ALA A 346 23.97 -18.56 21.56
CA ALA A 346 25.37 -18.64 21.97
C ALA A 346 25.63 -17.86 23.28
N ARG A 347 26.62 -18.28 24.07
CA ARG A 347 27.10 -17.52 25.24
C ARG A 347 28.49 -16.93 25.02
N ASP A 348 29.45 -17.75 24.66
CA ASP A 348 30.87 -17.36 24.62
C ASP A 348 31.43 -17.30 23.19
N PHE A 349 30.92 -18.15 22.30
CA PHE A 349 31.34 -18.20 20.88
C PHE A 349 30.20 -18.70 20.00
N VAL A 350 30.30 -18.42 18.71
CA VAL A 350 29.46 -18.98 17.66
C VAL A 350 30.35 -19.50 16.52
N VAL A 351 30.02 -20.67 16.00
CA VAL A 351 30.67 -21.25 14.83
C VAL A 351 29.80 -21.03 13.62
N LEU A 352 30.31 -20.33 12.62
CA LEU A 352 29.72 -20.18 11.31
C LEU A 352 30.31 -21.19 10.35
N ARG A 353 29.48 -21.94 9.63
CA ARG A 353 29.89 -22.90 8.63
C ARG A 353 29.17 -22.64 7.33
N SER A 354 29.89 -22.53 6.24
CA SER A 354 29.34 -22.46 4.88
C SER A 354 29.69 -23.75 4.15
N ALA A 355 28.70 -24.36 3.49
CA ALA A 355 28.89 -25.62 2.76
C ALA A 355 29.45 -25.42 1.36
N GLN A 356 29.32 -24.26 0.75
CA GLN A 356 29.58 -24.06 -0.68
C GLN A 356 30.48 -22.88 -1.02
N SER A 357 30.68 -21.90 -0.16
CA SER A 357 31.54 -20.75 -0.42
C SER A 357 32.28 -20.27 0.81
N PRO A 358 33.47 -19.69 0.66
CA PRO A 358 34.20 -19.11 1.77
C PRO A 358 33.46 -17.90 2.34
N ILE A 359 33.47 -17.75 3.67
CA ILE A 359 32.95 -16.58 4.37
C ILE A 359 34.02 -15.48 4.29
N TYR A 360 33.73 -14.35 3.67
CA TYR A 360 34.69 -13.25 3.48
C TYR A 360 34.61 -12.17 4.56
N SER A 361 33.44 -11.99 5.14
CA SER A 361 33.23 -11.05 6.23
C SER A 361 32.09 -11.47 7.14
N VAL A 362 32.16 -11.08 8.40
CA VAL A 362 31.08 -11.23 9.39
C VAL A 362 30.91 -9.91 10.10
N VAL A 363 29.70 -9.37 10.07
CA VAL A 363 29.31 -8.19 10.83
C VAL A 363 28.18 -8.58 11.76
N ALA A 364 28.30 -8.30 13.03
CA ALA A 364 27.22 -8.50 13.99
C ALA A 364 26.77 -7.16 14.59
N HIS A 365 25.47 -7.03 14.74
CA HIS A 365 24.83 -5.87 15.37
C HIS A 365 24.06 -6.31 16.60
N ASN A 366 23.98 -5.45 17.61
CA ASN A 366 23.09 -5.66 18.74
C ASN A 366 21.63 -5.29 18.35
N LEU A 367 20.69 -5.49 19.28
CA LEU A 367 19.28 -5.19 19.07
C LEU A 367 18.97 -3.68 18.86
N LEU A 368 19.95 -2.81 19.09
CA LEU A 368 19.86 -1.36 18.83
C LEU A 368 20.48 -0.98 17.48
N GLY A 369 20.89 -1.96 16.66
CA GLY A 369 21.51 -1.72 15.37
C GLY A 369 22.97 -1.26 15.44
N GLN A 370 23.61 -1.26 16.61
CA GLN A 370 25.02 -0.88 16.78
C GLN A 370 25.91 -2.06 16.40
N GLU A 371 26.91 -1.81 15.56
CA GLU A 371 27.93 -2.80 15.20
C GLU A 371 28.72 -3.22 16.46
N VAL A 372 28.71 -4.51 16.76
CA VAL A 372 29.42 -5.09 17.91
C VAL A 372 30.57 -6.02 17.49
N LEU A 373 30.57 -6.41 16.23
CA LEU A 373 31.64 -7.21 15.64
C LEU A 373 31.74 -6.90 14.13
N ASN A 374 32.97 -6.73 13.65
CA ASN A 374 33.26 -6.61 12.22
C ASN A 374 34.57 -7.34 11.93
N VAL A 375 34.50 -8.48 11.26
CA VAL A 375 35.65 -9.29 10.89
C VAL A 375 35.71 -9.37 9.37
N ASN A 376 36.74 -8.79 8.80
CA ASN A 376 37.03 -8.83 7.37
C ASN A 376 38.33 -9.62 7.18
N HIS A 377 38.34 -10.54 6.23
CA HIS A 377 39.43 -11.49 5.93
C HIS A 377 39.48 -12.70 6.88
N PHE A 378 38.97 -13.81 6.38
CA PHE A 378 39.25 -15.13 6.91
C PHE A 378 40.28 -15.76 5.97
N ASP A 379 41.52 -16.05 6.44
CA ASP A 379 42.46 -16.83 5.69
C ASP A 379 41.91 -18.24 5.47
N GLN A 380 42.00 -18.76 4.25
CA GLN A 380 41.36 -20.01 3.82
C GLN A 380 41.92 -21.28 4.49
N GLN A 381 42.74 -21.19 5.51
CA GLN A 381 43.45 -22.34 6.10
C GLN A 381 43.48 -22.41 7.63
N GLU A 382 42.70 -21.72 8.40
CA GLU A 382 42.62 -22.04 9.82
C GLU A 382 41.37 -22.86 10.15
N ARG A 383 41.58 -24.18 10.23
CA ARG A 383 40.86 -25.02 11.19
C ARG A 383 41.16 -24.44 12.57
N SER A 384 40.22 -23.80 13.22
CA SER A 384 40.38 -23.48 14.61
C SER A 384 40.31 -24.74 15.43
N GLU A 385 41.48 -25.20 15.84
CA GLU A 385 41.61 -25.98 17.06
C GLU A 385 41.97 -24.98 18.17
N GLU A 386 41.08 -24.96 19.16
CA GLU A 386 41.26 -24.66 20.57
C GLU A 386 41.99 -23.35 21.00
N HIS A 387 41.22 -22.47 21.69
CA HIS A 387 41.39 -22.34 23.16
C HIS A 387 40.18 -21.67 23.77
#